data_64c0b953fceacf8043438862529652f4
#
_entry.id   64c0b953fceacf8043438862529652f4
#
_cell.length_a   1.000
_cell.length_b   1.000
_cell.length_c   1.000
_cell.angle_alpha   90.00
_cell.angle_beta   90.00
_cell.angle_gamma   90.00
#
_symmetry.space_group_name_H-M   'P 1'
#
loop_
_entity.id
_entity.type
_entity.pdbx_description
1 polymer ?
#
loop_
_entity_poly.entity_id
_entity_poly.type
_entity_poly.pdbx_seq_one_letter_code
_entity_poly.pdbx_strand_id
1 'polypeptide(L)'
;MNHYLEVFDRTIDRLSQPGEIFEVNQVDISGINYRNFALMPSNLGEYFKYLLGHGEKDFLVYGDQRYSFNDTYQLAASLATSLKEDFAVNPGDRVAIFSRNNPEWIISFIAVACAGGVSVPLNAWWTDEELDYGIADSGSMILLVDDEREELAI
;
A
#
# COMPACT_ATOMS: atom_id res chain seq x y z
N MET A 1 -6.80 -14.12 37.38
CA MET A 1 -6.12 -13.71 36.15
C MET A 1 -6.24 -14.84 35.13
N ASN A 2 -6.55 -14.57 33.90
CA ASN A 2 -6.98 -15.60 32.95
C ASN A 2 -5.74 -16.37 32.44
N HIS A 3 -5.68 -17.68 32.69
CA HIS A 3 -4.57 -18.56 32.25
C HIS A 3 -4.22 -18.42 30.76
N TYR A 4 -5.23 -18.12 29.90
CA TYR A 4 -5.01 -17.89 28.48
C TYR A 4 -4.18 -16.64 28.20
N LEU A 5 -4.35 -15.55 28.97
CA LEU A 5 -3.55 -14.33 28.83
C LEU A 5 -2.09 -14.58 29.21
N GLU A 6 -1.84 -15.37 30.26
CA GLU A 6 -0.46 -15.70 30.67
C GLU A 6 0.26 -16.56 29.63
N VAL A 7 -0.47 -17.49 28.97
CA VAL A 7 0.09 -18.30 27.88
C VAL A 7 0.36 -17.44 26.65
N PHE A 8 -0.56 -16.53 26.33
CA PHE A 8 -0.43 -15.59 25.22
C PHE A 8 0.77 -14.68 25.42
N ASP A 9 0.90 -14.03 26.56
CA ASP A 9 2.01 -13.13 26.89
C ASP A 9 3.36 -13.85 26.80
N ARG A 10 3.48 -15.05 27.41
CA ARG A 10 4.70 -15.88 27.30
C ARG A 10 5.05 -16.26 25.87
N THR A 11 4.03 -16.49 25.02
CA THR A 11 4.25 -16.84 23.62
C THR A 11 4.76 -15.65 22.84
N ILE A 12 4.19 -14.47 23.05
CA ILE A 12 4.67 -13.21 22.46
C ILE A 12 6.11 -12.95 22.90
N ASP A 13 6.37 -13.01 24.20
CA ASP A 13 7.71 -12.77 24.75
C ASP A 13 8.75 -13.71 24.13
N ARG A 14 8.43 -14.99 23.97
CA ARG A 14 9.33 -15.97 23.35
C ARG A 14 9.59 -15.67 21.88
N LEU A 15 8.51 -15.39 21.12
CA LEU A 15 8.60 -15.17 19.67
C LEU A 15 9.24 -13.82 19.27
N SER A 16 9.29 -12.88 20.21
CA SER A 16 9.90 -11.54 19.99
C SER A 16 11.33 -11.40 20.50
N GLN A 17 11.94 -12.51 20.98
CA GLN A 17 13.34 -12.49 21.42
C GLN A 17 14.30 -12.34 20.23
N PRO A 18 15.56 -11.89 20.47
CA PRO A 18 16.58 -11.85 19.45
C PRO A 18 16.79 -13.19 18.73
N GLY A 19 16.77 -13.17 17.41
CA GLY A 19 16.89 -14.37 16.56
C GLY A 19 15.58 -15.11 16.27
N GLU A 20 14.48 -14.70 16.88
CA GLU A 20 13.16 -15.29 16.63
C GLU A 20 12.44 -14.57 15.47
N ILE A 21 11.38 -15.22 14.92
CA ILE A 21 10.67 -14.77 13.71
C ILE A 21 10.02 -13.38 13.86
N PHE A 22 9.64 -13.02 15.08
CA PHE A 22 9.06 -11.70 15.40
C PHE A 22 9.98 -10.89 16.31
N GLU A 23 11.29 -11.07 16.18
CA GLU A 23 12.27 -10.24 16.89
C GLU A 23 11.91 -8.77 16.78
N VAL A 24 11.89 -8.08 17.94
CA VAL A 24 11.60 -6.65 18.02
C VAL A 24 12.86 -5.90 18.37
N ASN A 25 13.21 -4.92 17.56
CA ASN A 25 14.26 -3.94 17.85
C ASN A 25 13.70 -2.53 17.97
N GLN A 26 14.57 -1.58 18.27
CA GLN A 26 14.24 -0.17 18.25
C GLN A 26 14.88 0.49 17.04
N VAL A 27 14.12 1.37 16.39
CA VAL A 27 14.58 2.16 15.26
C VAL A 27 14.22 3.63 15.48
N ASP A 28 15.17 4.52 15.26
CA ASP A 28 14.91 5.96 15.24
C ASP A 28 14.39 6.37 13.86
N ILE A 29 13.24 7.04 13.85
CA ILE A 29 12.67 7.64 12.65
C ILE A 29 12.41 9.11 12.95
N SER A 30 13.19 9.99 12.36
CA SER A 30 13.09 11.44 12.53
C SER A 30 13.15 11.90 13.99
N GLY A 31 14.02 11.28 14.80
CA GLY A 31 14.21 11.61 16.21
C GLY A 31 13.20 10.97 17.16
N ILE A 32 12.34 10.09 16.67
CA ILE A 32 11.38 9.34 17.47
C ILE A 32 11.74 7.86 17.44
N ASN A 33 11.89 7.25 18.63
CA ASN A 33 12.17 5.83 18.76
C ASN A 33 10.88 5.00 18.63
N TYR A 34 10.86 4.10 17.64
CA TYR A 34 9.78 3.15 17.42
C TYR A 34 10.25 1.72 17.70
N ARG A 35 9.32 0.89 18.16
CA ARG A 35 9.51 -0.57 18.16
C ARG A 35 9.16 -1.09 16.77
N ASN A 36 10.07 -1.88 16.20
CA ASN A 36 9.90 -2.46 14.87
C ASN A 36 10.30 -3.93 14.86
N PHE A 37 9.71 -4.71 13.98
CA PHE A 37 10.16 -6.08 13.75
C PHE A 37 11.47 -6.06 12.96
N ALA A 38 12.47 -6.80 13.44
CA ALA A 38 13.82 -6.81 12.84
C ALA A 38 13.83 -7.25 11.38
N LEU A 39 12.90 -8.16 10.99
CA LEU A 39 12.81 -8.70 9.64
C LEU A 39 11.83 -7.95 8.73
N MET A 40 11.29 -6.80 9.17
CA MET A 40 10.40 -6.01 8.32
C MET A 40 11.15 -5.37 7.16
N PRO A 41 10.56 -5.35 5.96
CA PRO A 41 11.07 -4.57 4.83
C PRO A 41 11.17 -3.08 5.19
N SER A 42 12.15 -2.40 4.60
CA SER A 42 12.43 -0.98 4.90
C SER A 42 11.35 -0.01 4.40
N ASN A 43 10.52 -0.46 3.45
CA ASN A 43 9.43 0.32 2.86
C ASN A 43 8.36 -0.59 2.25
N LEU A 44 7.21 -0.02 1.89
CA LEU A 44 6.09 -0.75 1.30
C LEU A 44 6.41 -1.36 -0.06
N GLY A 45 7.26 -0.73 -0.88
CA GLY A 45 7.67 -1.29 -2.16
C GLY A 45 8.41 -2.62 -1.98
N GLU A 46 9.31 -2.70 -1.00
CA GLU A 46 9.97 -3.96 -0.64
C GLU A 46 8.99 -4.98 -0.04
N TYR A 47 8.03 -4.52 0.74
CA TYR A 47 6.98 -5.37 1.30
C TYR A 47 6.14 -6.04 0.20
N PHE A 48 5.74 -5.30 -0.82
CA PHE A 48 4.91 -5.86 -1.90
C PHE A 48 5.63 -6.89 -2.77
N LYS A 49 6.96 -6.97 -2.74
CA LYS A 49 7.70 -8.06 -3.39
C LYS A 49 7.37 -9.45 -2.82
N TYR A 50 6.87 -9.51 -1.59
CA TYR A 50 6.40 -10.78 -1.02
C TYR A 50 5.21 -11.38 -1.77
N LEU A 51 4.44 -10.60 -2.53
CA LEU A 51 3.38 -11.10 -3.39
C LEU A 51 3.90 -12.18 -4.35
N LEU A 52 5.11 -12.00 -4.89
CA LEU A 52 5.75 -12.93 -5.81
C LEU A 52 5.93 -14.35 -5.21
N GLY A 53 6.05 -14.46 -3.89
CA GLY A 53 6.16 -15.75 -3.19
C GLY A 53 4.89 -16.60 -3.25
N HIS A 54 3.74 -16.02 -3.63
CA HIS A 54 2.48 -16.71 -3.78
C HIS A 54 2.21 -17.19 -5.21
N GLY A 55 2.94 -16.67 -6.20
CA GLY A 55 2.92 -17.10 -7.60
C GLY A 55 1.56 -16.90 -8.27
N GLU A 56 1.10 -17.97 -8.93
CA GLU A 56 -0.11 -17.97 -9.74
C GLU A 56 -1.43 -18.19 -8.96
N LYS A 57 -1.39 -18.14 -7.62
CA LYS A 57 -2.62 -18.22 -6.83
C LYS A 57 -3.46 -16.97 -7.05
N ASP A 58 -4.79 -17.12 -7.00
CA ASP A 58 -5.71 -16.00 -7.07
C ASP A 58 -5.46 -15.01 -5.91
N PHE A 59 -5.30 -13.75 -6.23
CA PHE A 59 -5.17 -12.64 -5.28
C PHE A 59 -6.36 -11.69 -5.35
N LEU A 60 -6.69 -11.17 -6.54
CA LEU A 60 -7.84 -10.30 -6.73
C LEU A 60 -8.92 -11.06 -7.51
N VAL A 61 -10.13 -11.03 -6.94
CA VAL A 61 -11.31 -11.66 -7.53
C VAL A 61 -12.41 -10.62 -7.62
N TYR A 62 -12.81 -10.27 -8.84
CA TYR A 62 -13.81 -9.24 -9.10
C TYR A 62 -14.78 -9.72 -10.21
N GLY A 63 -15.98 -10.08 -9.84
CA GLY A 63 -16.90 -10.74 -10.78
C GLY A 63 -16.27 -12.01 -11.36
N ASP A 64 -16.14 -12.05 -12.68
CA ASP A 64 -15.50 -13.17 -13.40
C ASP A 64 -13.99 -12.96 -13.62
N GLN A 65 -13.48 -11.79 -13.27
CA GLN A 65 -12.05 -11.48 -13.40
C GLN A 65 -11.27 -12.12 -12.26
N ARG A 66 -10.08 -12.61 -12.58
CA ARG A 66 -9.12 -13.20 -11.66
C ARG A 66 -7.74 -12.66 -12.00
N TYR A 67 -7.05 -12.19 -10.97
CA TYR A 67 -5.66 -11.77 -11.05
C TYR A 67 -4.87 -12.58 -10.04
N SER A 68 -3.83 -13.24 -10.49
CA SER A 68 -2.89 -13.90 -9.59
C SER A 68 -2.07 -12.87 -8.81
N PHE A 69 -1.35 -13.34 -7.80
CA PHE A 69 -0.36 -12.51 -7.12
C PHE A 69 0.71 -12.00 -8.09
N ASN A 70 1.17 -12.84 -9.02
CA ASN A 70 2.13 -12.45 -10.05
C ASN A 70 1.55 -11.40 -11.00
N ASP A 71 0.35 -11.62 -11.54
CA ASP A 71 -0.29 -10.65 -12.44
C ASP A 71 -0.44 -9.29 -11.76
N THR A 72 -0.96 -9.28 -10.53
CA THR A 72 -1.15 -8.04 -9.77
C THR A 72 0.16 -7.30 -9.55
N TYR A 73 1.22 -8.02 -9.17
CA TYR A 73 2.52 -7.39 -8.98
C TYR A 73 3.11 -6.86 -10.28
N GLN A 74 2.99 -7.58 -11.40
CA GLN A 74 3.49 -7.14 -12.70
C GLN A 74 2.75 -5.90 -13.20
N LEU A 75 1.43 -5.86 -13.09
CA LEU A 75 0.62 -4.69 -13.44
C LEU A 75 1.01 -3.48 -12.59
N ALA A 76 1.14 -3.68 -11.27
CA ALA A 76 1.56 -2.62 -10.37
C ALA A 76 2.99 -2.14 -10.67
N ALA A 77 3.93 -3.04 -10.98
CA ALA A 77 5.30 -2.68 -11.33
C ALA A 77 5.36 -1.90 -12.65
N SER A 78 4.53 -2.26 -13.64
CA SER A 78 4.42 -1.52 -14.90
C SER A 78 3.90 -0.10 -14.66
N LEU A 79 2.81 0.05 -13.91
CA LEU A 79 2.26 1.36 -13.55
C LEU A 79 3.26 2.18 -12.71
N ALA A 80 3.98 1.55 -11.78
CA ALA A 80 5.03 2.23 -11.00
C ALA A 80 6.16 2.77 -11.88
N THR A 81 6.50 2.05 -12.95
CA THR A 81 7.48 2.52 -13.93
C THR A 81 6.98 3.75 -14.66
N SER A 82 5.74 3.72 -15.18
CA SER A 82 5.14 4.89 -15.83
C SER A 82 5.03 6.09 -14.89
N LEU A 83 4.61 5.88 -13.63
CA LEU A 83 4.55 6.95 -12.64
C LEU A 83 5.91 7.65 -12.46
N LYS A 84 7.01 6.90 -12.50
CA LYS A 84 8.37 7.44 -12.35
C LYS A 84 8.90 8.07 -13.64
N GLU A 85 8.74 7.39 -14.76
CA GLU A 85 9.40 7.77 -16.03
C GLU A 85 8.57 8.77 -16.83
N ASP A 86 7.25 8.59 -16.88
CA ASP A 86 6.37 9.44 -17.70
C ASP A 86 5.80 10.62 -16.89
N PHE A 87 5.54 10.40 -15.59
CA PHE A 87 4.92 11.40 -14.71
C PHE A 87 5.86 11.98 -13.66
N ALA A 88 7.15 11.59 -13.67
CA ALA A 88 8.21 12.10 -12.81
C ALA A 88 7.90 12.05 -11.30
N VAL A 89 7.18 11.01 -10.84
CA VAL A 89 6.90 10.80 -9.42
C VAL A 89 8.19 10.51 -8.67
N ASN A 90 8.48 11.30 -7.66
CA ASN A 90 9.62 11.15 -6.76
C ASN A 90 9.19 10.58 -5.40
N PRO A 91 10.13 10.04 -4.61
CA PRO A 91 9.83 9.59 -3.26
C PRO A 91 9.18 10.70 -2.41
N GLY A 92 8.01 10.40 -1.84
CA GLY A 92 7.22 11.31 -1.03
C GLY A 92 6.19 12.16 -1.80
N ASP A 93 6.18 12.12 -3.13
CA ASP A 93 5.13 12.75 -3.92
C ASP A 93 3.79 12.06 -3.69
N ARG A 94 2.74 12.84 -3.57
CA ARG A 94 1.40 12.34 -3.31
C ARG A 94 0.66 12.07 -4.62
N VAL A 95 0.11 10.86 -4.71
CA VAL A 95 -0.69 10.41 -5.84
C VAL A 95 -2.06 10.01 -5.30
N ALA A 96 -3.09 10.75 -5.71
CA ALA A 96 -4.47 10.48 -5.32
C ALA A 96 -5.05 9.31 -6.12
N ILE A 97 -5.88 8.50 -5.47
CA ILE A 97 -6.63 7.41 -6.09
C ILE A 97 -8.11 7.68 -5.85
N PHE A 98 -8.83 8.03 -6.90
CA PHE A 98 -10.26 8.30 -6.90
C PHE A 98 -10.98 7.25 -7.75
N SER A 99 -11.23 6.11 -7.16
CA SER A 99 -11.76 4.93 -7.83
C SER A 99 -12.60 4.09 -6.89
N ARG A 100 -13.52 3.30 -7.43
CA ARG A 100 -14.26 2.27 -6.70
C ARG A 100 -13.34 1.16 -6.22
N ASN A 101 -13.88 0.28 -5.38
CA ASN A 101 -13.23 -0.93 -4.92
C ASN A 101 -13.19 -1.97 -6.05
N ASN A 102 -12.31 -1.77 -7.01
CA ASN A 102 -12.00 -2.64 -8.14
C ASN A 102 -10.55 -3.12 -8.08
N PRO A 103 -10.12 -4.07 -8.91
CA PRO A 103 -8.72 -4.53 -8.96
C PRO A 103 -7.73 -3.41 -9.24
N GLU A 104 -8.10 -2.46 -10.08
CA GLU A 104 -7.27 -1.31 -10.49
C GLU A 104 -6.93 -0.42 -9.29
N TRP A 105 -7.83 -0.30 -8.31
CA TRP A 105 -7.56 0.44 -7.08
C TRP A 105 -6.40 -0.18 -6.29
N ILE A 106 -6.41 -1.51 -6.12
CA ILE A 106 -5.35 -2.24 -5.41
C ILE A 106 -4.03 -2.15 -6.19
N ILE A 107 -4.09 -2.34 -7.51
CA ILE A 107 -2.92 -2.24 -8.40
C ILE A 107 -2.31 -0.84 -8.30
N SER A 108 -3.14 0.20 -8.35
CA SER A 108 -2.71 1.60 -8.21
C SER A 108 -2.05 1.88 -6.86
N PHE A 109 -2.64 1.39 -5.77
CA PHE A 109 -2.08 1.54 -4.42
C PHE A 109 -0.68 0.91 -4.31
N ILE A 110 -0.52 -0.31 -4.82
CA ILE A 110 0.76 -1.01 -4.84
C ILE A 110 1.75 -0.27 -5.74
N ALA A 111 1.31 0.19 -6.92
CA ALA A 111 2.15 0.90 -7.87
C ALA A 111 2.72 2.20 -7.30
N VAL A 112 1.89 3.01 -6.67
CA VAL A 112 2.32 4.26 -6.03
C VAL A 112 3.36 3.99 -4.94
N ALA A 113 3.14 2.98 -4.10
CA ALA A 113 4.10 2.58 -3.07
C ALA A 113 5.42 2.06 -3.67
N CYS A 114 5.37 1.29 -4.77
CA CYS A 114 6.55 0.81 -5.49
C CYS A 114 7.30 1.93 -6.21
N ALA A 115 6.60 2.98 -6.62
CA ALA A 115 7.22 4.19 -7.17
C ALA A 115 7.92 5.05 -6.10
N GLY A 116 7.65 4.78 -4.81
CA GLY A 116 8.13 5.59 -3.68
C GLY A 116 7.19 6.73 -3.31
N GLY A 117 6.06 6.84 -3.98
CA GLY A 117 5.04 7.85 -3.72
C GLY A 117 4.22 7.55 -2.46
N VAL A 118 3.41 8.51 -2.09
CA VAL A 118 2.41 8.42 -1.01
C VAL A 118 1.03 8.28 -1.65
N SER A 119 0.40 7.12 -1.47
CA SER A 119 -0.98 6.91 -1.92
C SER A 119 -1.94 7.72 -1.08
N VAL A 120 -2.80 8.49 -1.73
CA VAL A 120 -3.88 9.28 -1.12
C VAL A 120 -5.23 8.75 -1.59
N PRO A 121 -5.81 7.75 -0.90
CA PRO A 121 -7.12 7.23 -1.25
C PRO A 121 -8.21 8.28 -0.99
N LEU A 122 -8.95 8.63 -2.03
CA LEU A 122 -10.09 9.53 -1.94
C LEU A 122 -11.40 8.72 -1.98
N ASN A 123 -12.43 9.27 -1.34
CA ASN A 123 -13.73 8.61 -1.31
C ASN A 123 -14.40 8.69 -2.69
N ALA A 124 -14.61 7.55 -3.33
CA ALA A 124 -15.20 7.41 -4.66
C ALA A 124 -16.65 7.95 -4.83
N TRP A 125 -17.26 8.43 -3.75
CA TRP A 125 -18.60 9.00 -3.72
C TRP A 125 -18.60 10.52 -3.49
N TRP A 126 -17.42 11.12 -3.42
CA TRP A 126 -17.31 12.56 -3.26
C TRP A 126 -17.90 13.31 -4.45
N THR A 127 -18.45 14.49 -4.16
CA THR A 127 -18.81 15.50 -5.15
C THR A 127 -17.56 16.19 -5.69
N ASP A 128 -17.72 16.96 -6.76
CA ASP A 128 -16.62 17.74 -7.37
C ASP A 128 -15.96 18.65 -6.34
N GLU A 129 -16.77 19.36 -5.50
CA GLU A 129 -16.24 20.27 -4.49
C GLU A 129 -15.44 19.52 -3.39
N GLU A 130 -15.89 18.34 -3.00
CA GLU A 130 -15.17 17.50 -2.03
C GLU A 130 -13.88 16.92 -2.63
N LEU A 131 -13.91 16.55 -3.91
CA LEU A 131 -12.76 16.05 -4.65
C LEU A 131 -11.70 17.15 -4.78
N ASP A 132 -12.09 18.35 -5.21
CA ASP A 132 -11.21 19.52 -5.31
C ASP A 132 -10.53 19.83 -3.98
N TYR A 133 -11.34 19.84 -2.90
CA TYR A 133 -10.81 20.03 -1.56
C TYR A 133 -9.78 18.93 -1.19
N GLY A 134 -10.11 17.67 -1.42
CA GLY A 134 -9.24 16.55 -1.05
C GLY A 134 -7.92 16.54 -1.83
N ILE A 135 -7.94 16.89 -3.11
CA ILE A 135 -6.73 17.03 -3.95
C ILE A 135 -5.87 18.19 -3.45
N ALA A 136 -6.50 19.35 -3.22
CA ALA A 136 -5.80 20.56 -2.78
C ALA A 136 -5.19 20.39 -1.37
N ASP A 137 -5.95 19.86 -0.42
CA ASP A 137 -5.53 19.66 0.97
C ASP A 137 -4.42 18.62 1.08
N SER A 138 -4.52 17.51 0.35
CA SER A 138 -3.46 16.50 0.30
C SER A 138 -2.21 16.97 -0.45
N GLY A 139 -2.35 17.97 -1.33
CA GLY A 139 -1.30 18.40 -2.25
C GLY A 139 -0.90 17.30 -3.24
N SER A 140 -1.87 16.49 -3.67
CA SER A 140 -1.65 15.45 -4.66
C SER A 140 -1.32 16.05 -6.01
N MET A 141 -0.30 15.50 -6.69
CA MET A 141 0.17 16.00 -7.99
C MET A 141 -0.44 15.23 -9.16
N ILE A 142 -0.88 14.02 -8.90
CA ILE A 142 -1.45 13.09 -9.89
C ILE A 142 -2.73 12.54 -9.29
N LEU A 143 -3.74 12.35 -10.16
CA LEU A 143 -4.99 11.70 -9.82
C LEU A 143 -5.17 10.47 -10.71
N LEU A 144 -5.23 9.29 -10.10
CA LEU A 144 -5.61 8.04 -10.75
C LEU A 144 -7.12 7.85 -10.57
N VAL A 145 -7.83 7.72 -11.68
CA VAL A 145 -9.30 7.60 -11.69
C VAL A 145 -9.73 6.34 -12.44
N ASP A 146 -10.90 5.81 -12.12
CA ASP A 146 -11.59 4.84 -12.97
C ASP A 146 -12.46 5.54 -14.03
N ASP A 147 -12.88 4.80 -15.05
CA ASP A 147 -13.65 5.33 -16.20
C ASP A 147 -14.95 6.02 -15.77
N GLU A 148 -15.61 5.52 -14.69
CA GLU A 148 -16.86 6.11 -14.21
C GLU A 148 -16.68 7.50 -13.56
N ARG A 149 -15.44 7.84 -13.17
CA ARG A 149 -15.11 9.09 -12.44
C ARG A 149 -14.25 10.03 -13.25
N GLU A 150 -13.91 9.67 -14.47
CA GLU A 150 -13.12 10.52 -15.36
C GLU A 150 -13.81 11.87 -15.59
N GLU A 151 -15.14 11.88 -15.79
CA GLU A 151 -15.90 13.11 -16.01
C GLU A 151 -15.92 14.07 -14.81
N LEU A 152 -15.76 13.54 -13.58
CA LEU A 152 -15.68 14.32 -12.35
C LEU A 152 -14.29 14.90 -12.09
N ALA A 153 -13.29 14.39 -12.78
CA ALA A 153 -11.88 14.72 -12.58
C ALA A 153 -11.36 15.77 -13.58
N ILE A 154 -12.19 16.22 -14.52
CA ILE A 154 -11.90 17.21 -15.56
C ILE A 154 -12.47 18.56 -15.20
#